data_714dec4f6b7646795f4453cc2fa8591e
#
_entry.id   714dec4f6b7646795f4453cc2fa8591e
#
_cell.length_a   1.000
_cell.length_b   1.000
_cell.length_c   1.000
_cell.angle_alpha   90.00
_cell.angle_beta   90.00
_cell.angle_gamma   90.00
#
_symmetry.space_group_name_H-M   'P 1'
#
loop_
_entity.id
_entity.type
_entity.pdbx_description
1 polymer ?
#
loop_
_entity_poly.entity_id
_entity_poly.type
_entity_poly.pdbx_seq_one_letter_code
_entity_poly.pdbx_strand_id
1 'polypeptide(L)'
;MSQSDLSRATHTSNMADHRPGPAAVLAPPEFPWAESVMSTRSLSYMSVADAATERTAAPISRTPSDAYMFPAMRRTSTIATQADSDGLYILPESSNEIPGKLFAIADIHISYKSNRAAFESLEPRPEDGLILAGDVGETIEQLTTVFALATQHFKTVFWVPGNHELYSSKSAKEAEMHLRGEAKYMACIMAAKQFGVITPEDDFTTWTYATPDGKTAEALICPIFTLYDYSFRPKNVSREVALAWAAEEGIVATDENLLHPDPYPTRDEWCARLVSQSKTKLQAAQSQCLPLVIINHWPLREDTIYIPRVPRFSIWCGTKKTKHWHTRFNAKVVVTGHLHVRRTDWIDGVRFEEVSLGYPKQWQSAKDAGNDINSMMREILPGPETPEAGKEPNTEFLNVNFKPEYTRPIAPKRSESERSASSKKSESRRGESKRSEIKRSESDRSESKRSESKKSEPKPDEPKKG
;
A
#
# COMPACT_ATOMS: atom_id res chain seq x y z
N MET A 1 56.50 -18.99 42.13
CA MET A 1 56.38 -19.71 43.43
C MET A 1 54.94 -19.49 43.85
N SER A 2 54.20 -20.49 43.61
CA SER A 2 53.46 -21.46 44.48
C SER A 2 52.20 -20.79 45.04
N GLN A 3 51.05 -21.21 44.59
CA GLN A 3 50.20 -22.33 44.93
C GLN A 3 49.44 -22.17 46.26
N SER A 4 48.19 -22.43 46.13
CA SER A 4 47.27 -23.27 46.95
C SER A 4 46.44 -22.50 47.96
N ASP A 5 45.19 -22.75 48.33
CA ASP A 5 44.21 -23.82 48.07
C ASP A 5 42.90 -23.41 48.73
N LEU A 6 41.79 -23.84 48.15
CA LEU A 6 40.54 -24.32 48.72
C LEU A 6 40.12 -23.95 50.18
N SER A 7 38.90 -23.40 50.35
CA SER A 7 37.88 -24.19 51.09
C SER A 7 36.45 -23.57 50.99
N ARG A 8 35.48 -24.45 50.86
CA ARG A 8 34.03 -24.30 50.94
C ARG A 8 33.54 -23.66 52.24
N ALA A 9 32.54 -22.79 52.14
CA ALA A 9 31.56 -22.64 53.21
C ALA A 9 30.17 -22.35 52.60
N THR A 10 29.27 -23.28 52.78
CA THR A 10 27.82 -23.19 52.54
C THR A 10 27.18 -22.30 53.60
N HIS A 11 26.44 -21.28 53.15
CA HIS A 11 25.44 -20.65 54.00
C HIS A 11 24.11 -20.59 53.26
N THR A 12 23.19 -21.44 53.69
CA THR A 12 21.75 -21.32 53.41
C THR A 12 21.18 -20.17 54.20
N SER A 13 20.57 -19.17 53.51
CA SER A 13 19.64 -18.26 54.15
C SER A 13 18.35 -18.20 53.33
N ASN A 14 17.29 -18.67 53.98
CA ASN A 14 15.91 -18.50 53.58
C ASN A 14 15.59 -16.99 53.36
N MET A 15 15.18 -16.61 52.16
CA MET A 15 14.44 -15.39 51.96
C MET A 15 13.05 -15.72 51.40
N ALA A 16 12.06 -15.27 52.15
CA ALA A 16 10.67 -15.45 51.90
C ALA A 16 10.23 -14.85 50.55
N ASP A 17 9.47 -15.65 49.84
CA ASP A 17 8.82 -15.39 48.57
C ASP A 17 7.70 -14.35 48.78
N HIS A 18 7.96 -13.07 48.44
CA HIS A 18 6.92 -12.05 48.28
C HIS A 18 6.51 -11.99 46.82
N ARG A 19 5.50 -12.77 46.43
CA ARG A 19 4.76 -12.60 45.18
C ARG A 19 3.81 -11.44 45.36
N PRO A 20 3.84 -10.42 44.47
CA PRO A 20 2.74 -9.46 44.39
C PRO A 20 1.49 -10.18 43.84
N GLY A 21 0.35 -9.98 44.48
CA GLY A 21 -0.93 -10.53 44.08
C GLY A 21 -1.34 -10.02 42.66
N PRO A 22 -2.19 -10.76 41.95
CA PRO A 22 -2.60 -10.39 40.60
C PRO A 22 -3.35 -9.07 40.62
N ALA A 23 -2.89 -8.11 39.82
CA ALA A 23 -3.62 -6.90 39.49
C ALA A 23 -4.97 -7.31 38.87
N ALA A 24 -6.06 -6.71 39.34
CA ALA A 24 -7.40 -6.96 38.84
C ALA A 24 -7.44 -6.59 37.34
N VAL A 25 -7.48 -7.62 36.49
CA VAL A 25 -7.76 -7.47 35.06
C VAL A 25 -9.23 -7.09 34.96
N LEU A 26 -9.51 -5.83 34.58
CA LEU A 26 -10.83 -5.40 34.16
C LEU A 26 -11.23 -6.30 32.98
N ALA A 27 -12.34 -7.01 33.11
CA ALA A 27 -12.89 -7.82 32.04
C ALA A 27 -13.17 -6.91 30.83
N PRO A 28 -12.76 -7.32 29.61
CA PRO A 28 -13.07 -6.56 28.40
C PRO A 28 -14.61 -6.50 28.22
N PRO A 29 -15.15 -5.42 27.63
CA PRO A 29 -16.58 -5.31 27.39
C PRO A 29 -17.08 -6.47 26.52
N GLU A 30 -18.19 -7.07 26.91
CA GLU A 30 -18.86 -8.08 26.10
C GLU A 30 -19.32 -7.45 24.77
N PHE A 31 -19.03 -8.10 23.66
CA PHE A 31 -19.40 -7.65 22.32
C PHE A 31 -20.73 -8.32 21.90
N PRO A 32 -21.89 -7.60 21.98
CA PRO A 32 -23.22 -8.18 21.70
C PRO A 32 -23.45 -8.59 20.24
N TRP A 33 -22.55 -8.19 19.32
CA TRP A 33 -22.72 -8.39 17.89
C TRP A 33 -22.26 -9.77 17.36
N ALA A 34 -21.55 -10.54 18.15
CA ALA A 34 -21.06 -11.87 17.74
C ALA A 34 -22.18 -12.83 17.33
N GLU A 35 -23.35 -12.71 17.95
CA GLU A 35 -24.52 -13.53 17.62
C GLU A 35 -25.27 -13.05 16.37
N SER A 36 -25.25 -11.76 16.06
CA SER A 36 -25.97 -11.18 14.91
C SER A 36 -25.34 -11.50 13.57
N VAL A 37 -24.00 -11.61 13.48
CA VAL A 37 -23.30 -11.89 12.23
C VAL A 37 -23.47 -13.33 11.75
N MET A 38 -23.69 -14.26 12.68
CA MET A 38 -23.89 -15.69 12.34
C MET A 38 -25.31 -16.00 11.87
N SER A 39 -26.33 -15.22 12.28
CA SER A 39 -27.75 -15.52 12.01
C SER A 39 -28.23 -15.07 10.62
N THR A 40 -27.61 -14.06 10.01
CA THR A 40 -28.14 -13.47 8.77
C THR A 40 -27.63 -14.10 7.48
N ARG A 41 -26.61 -14.97 7.51
CA ARG A 41 -26.02 -15.59 6.30
C ARG A 41 -26.41 -17.06 6.05
N SER A 42 -27.17 -17.69 6.93
CA SER A 42 -27.59 -19.09 6.75
C SER A 42 -28.75 -19.28 5.77
N LEU A 43 -29.30 -18.23 5.16
CA LEU A 43 -30.50 -18.29 4.31
C LEU A 43 -30.27 -17.99 2.81
N SER A 44 -29.03 -17.91 2.33
CA SER A 44 -28.77 -17.55 0.92
C SER A 44 -28.09 -18.65 0.08
N TYR A 45 -28.05 -19.89 0.54
CA TYR A 45 -27.53 -21.02 -0.26
C TYR A 45 -28.59 -22.11 -0.40
N MET A 46 -29.60 -21.86 -1.26
CA MET A 46 -30.37 -22.92 -1.90
C MET A 46 -30.45 -22.63 -3.40
N SER A 47 -29.66 -23.43 -4.11
CA SER A 47 -29.91 -24.06 -5.39
C SER A 47 -30.74 -23.30 -6.44
N VAL A 48 -30.06 -22.86 -7.50
CA VAL A 48 -30.67 -22.71 -8.83
C VAL A 48 -30.37 -23.98 -9.63
N ALA A 49 -31.30 -24.88 -9.62
CA ALA A 49 -31.49 -25.87 -10.67
C ALA A 49 -32.97 -26.28 -10.68
N ASP A 50 -33.58 -26.21 -11.89
CA ASP A 50 -34.84 -26.80 -12.35
C ASP A 50 -36.18 -26.19 -11.87
N ALA A 51 -36.86 -25.47 -12.73
CA ALA A 51 -38.03 -25.97 -13.50
C ALA A 51 -38.85 -24.80 -14.03
N ALA A 52 -38.96 -24.77 -15.35
CA ALA A 52 -40.01 -24.07 -16.05
C ALA A 52 -41.36 -24.73 -15.74
N THR A 53 -42.36 -23.92 -15.32
CA THR A 53 -43.76 -24.12 -15.75
C THR A 53 -44.60 -22.92 -15.31
N GLU A 54 -45.33 -22.37 -16.25
CA GLU A 54 -46.34 -21.31 -16.12
C GLU A 54 -47.40 -21.64 -15.09
N ARG A 55 -47.89 -20.63 -14.36
CA ARG A 55 -49.33 -20.34 -14.19
C ARG A 55 -49.59 -19.00 -13.51
N THR A 56 -50.48 -18.27 -14.12
CA THR A 56 -51.13 -17.02 -13.75
C THR A 56 -51.89 -17.09 -12.41
N ALA A 57 -51.79 -16.08 -11.57
CA ALA A 57 -52.87 -15.65 -10.66
C ALA A 57 -52.57 -14.25 -10.05
N ALA A 58 -53.65 -13.52 -9.83
CA ALA A 58 -53.84 -12.10 -9.54
C ALA A 58 -53.36 -11.60 -8.18
N PRO A 59 -53.37 -10.25 -7.95
CA PRO A 59 -52.65 -9.59 -6.85
C PRO A 59 -53.46 -9.61 -5.55
N ILE A 60 -52.81 -9.91 -4.43
CA ILE A 60 -53.33 -9.70 -3.08
C ILE A 60 -52.62 -8.52 -2.45
N SER A 61 -53.36 -7.47 -2.14
CA SER A 61 -52.94 -6.32 -1.34
C SER A 61 -52.54 -6.76 0.06
N ARG A 62 -51.38 -6.36 0.54
CA ARG A 62 -51.03 -6.35 1.96
C ARG A 62 -50.44 -5.00 2.34
N THR A 63 -51.10 -4.40 3.32
CA THR A 63 -50.71 -3.20 4.07
C THR A 63 -49.39 -3.41 4.81
N PRO A 64 -48.57 -2.39 4.94
CA PRO A 64 -47.32 -2.46 5.70
C PRO A 64 -47.59 -2.20 7.19
N SER A 65 -47.14 -3.10 8.06
CA SER A 65 -47.01 -2.86 9.48
C SER A 65 -45.58 -3.03 9.93
N ASP A 66 -45.12 -1.98 10.58
CA ASP A 66 -44.07 -1.90 11.60
C ASP A 66 -42.63 -2.19 11.17
N ALA A 67 -42.00 -1.14 10.61
CA ALA A 67 -40.57 -0.97 10.60
C ALA A 67 -40.08 -0.39 11.94
N TYR A 68 -39.24 -1.13 12.65
CA TYR A 68 -38.48 -0.58 13.77
C TYR A 68 -37.49 0.47 13.24
N MET A 69 -37.80 1.74 13.48
CA MET A 69 -36.90 2.86 13.24
C MET A 69 -35.86 2.92 14.35
N PHE A 70 -34.59 2.72 14.00
CA PHE A 70 -33.47 3.31 14.75
C PHE A 70 -33.36 4.78 14.37
N PRO A 71 -33.23 5.72 15.31
CA PRO A 71 -33.08 7.12 14.99
C PRO A 71 -31.64 7.32 14.43
N ALA A 72 -31.52 7.52 13.12
CA ALA A 72 -30.37 8.12 12.52
C ALA A 72 -30.29 9.57 13.04
N MET A 73 -29.28 9.88 13.87
CA MET A 73 -28.88 11.26 14.13
C MET A 73 -28.34 11.86 12.84
N ARG A 74 -29.24 12.33 11.99
CA ARG A 74 -28.88 13.31 10.95
C ARG A 74 -28.64 14.63 11.66
N ARG A 75 -27.38 15.05 11.77
CA ARG A 75 -27.07 16.47 11.83
C ARG A 75 -27.34 17.06 10.46
N THR A 76 -28.58 17.34 10.16
CA THR A 76 -28.93 18.30 9.13
C THR A 76 -28.69 19.67 9.74
N SER A 77 -27.57 20.31 9.39
CA SER A 77 -27.47 21.76 9.49
C SER A 77 -28.46 22.32 8.47
N THR A 78 -29.65 22.66 8.93
CA THR A 78 -30.57 23.48 8.17
C THR A 78 -29.95 24.88 8.11
N ILE A 79 -29.27 25.21 7.01
CA ILE A 79 -28.85 26.58 6.73
C ILE A 79 -30.16 27.33 6.49
N ALA A 80 -30.59 28.11 7.48
CA ALA A 80 -31.65 29.06 7.32
C ALA A 80 -31.14 30.19 6.42
N THR A 81 -31.51 30.17 5.16
CA THR A 81 -31.30 31.29 4.24
C THR A 81 -32.25 32.40 4.64
N GLN A 82 -31.75 33.46 5.25
CA GLN A 82 -32.47 34.73 5.43
C GLN A 82 -32.17 35.56 4.19
N ALA A 83 -33.21 35.88 3.42
CA ALA A 83 -33.13 36.88 2.33
C ALA A 83 -33.29 38.27 2.96
N ASP A 84 -32.47 39.22 2.56
CA ASP A 84 -32.70 40.64 2.90
C ASP A 84 -33.84 41.22 2.08
N SER A 85 -34.23 42.47 2.43
CA SER A 85 -35.31 43.19 1.80
C SER A 85 -35.18 43.43 0.29
N ASP A 86 -33.99 43.17 -0.28
CA ASP A 86 -33.64 43.41 -1.68
C ASP A 86 -33.52 42.10 -2.49
N GLY A 87 -33.81 40.93 -1.86
CA GLY A 87 -33.77 39.63 -2.52
C GLY A 87 -32.36 39.10 -2.84
N LEU A 88 -31.33 39.70 -2.26
CA LEU A 88 -29.97 39.21 -2.37
C LEU A 88 -29.77 38.05 -1.42
N TYR A 89 -29.39 36.89 -1.91
CA TYR A 89 -28.99 35.76 -1.07
C TYR A 89 -27.63 36.06 -0.43
N ILE A 90 -27.64 36.38 0.86
CA ILE A 90 -26.41 36.43 1.63
C ILE A 90 -25.98 34.97 1.83
N LEU A 91 -24.93 34.55 1.11
CA LEU A 91 -24.23 33.31 1.46
C LEU A 91 -23.70 33.50 2.89
N PRO A 92 -23.88 32.51 3.79
CA PRO A 92 -23.28 32.58 5.10
C PRO A 92 -21.81 32.85 4.92
N GLU A 93 -21.25 33.83 5.65
CA GLU A 93 -19.81 34.04 5.74
C GLU A 93 -19.18 32.67 6.03
N SER A 94 -18.26 32.24 5.17
CA SER A 94 -17.55 30.99 5.33
C SER A 94 -17.02 30.98 6.75
N SER A 95 -17.40 29.98 7.54
CA SER A 95 -16.81 29.78 8.87
C SER A 95 -15.30 29.92 8.72
N ASN A 96 -14.69 30.82 9.51
CA ASN A 96 -13.23 31.08 9.54
C ASN A 96 -12.47 29.85 10.11
N GLU A 97 -13.00 28.64 9.91
CA GLU A 97 -12.30 27.42 10.25
C GLU A 97 -11.12 27.24 9.30
N ILE A 98 -9.93 27.26 9.85
CA ILE A 98 -8.71 26.94 9.09
C ILE A 98 -8.85 25.49 8.64
N PRO A 99 -8.83 25.24 7.31
CA PRO A 99 -8.95 23.88 6.82
C PRO A 99 -7.79 23.02 7.33
N GLY A 100 -8.09 21.89 7.98
CA GLY A 100 -7.12 20.98 8.55
C GLY A 100 -6.28 20.28 7.50
N LYS A 101 -5.07 19.86 7.89
CA LYS A 101 -4.21 19.02 7.07
C LYS A 101 -4.68 17.57 7.09
N LEU A 102 -4.29 16.81 6.09
CA LEU A 102 -4.48 15.36 6.05
C LEU A 102 -3.13 14.66 6.11
N PHE A 103 -2.92 13.85 7.14
CA PHE A 103 -1.71 13.06 7.35
C PHE A 103 -1.95 11.58 7.06
N ALA A 104 -0.87 10.82 6.84
CA ALA A 104 -0.92 9.38 6.67
C ALA A 104 0.24 8.67 7.35
N ILE A 105 -0.03 7.47 7.83
CA ILE A 105 0.94 6.49 8.32
C ILE A 105 0.40 5.08 8.05
N ALA A 106 1.28 4.11 7.84
CA ALA A 106 0.96 2.69 7.68
C ALA A 106 1.94 1.82 8.47
N ASP A 107 1.68 0.52 8.53
CA ASP A 107 2.60 -0.49 9.06
C ASP A 107 3.11 -0.14 10.47
N ILE A 108 2.18 0.29 11.32
CA ILE A 108 2.47 0.67 12.71
C ILE A 108 2.86 -0.56 13.52
N HIS A 109 2.25 -1.73 13.22
CA HIS A 109 2.51 -2.99 13.92
C HIS A 109 2.52 -2.83 15.44
N ILE A 110 1.40 -2.39 16.00
CA ILE A 110 1.26 -2.02 17.44
C ILE A 110 1.52 -3.20 18.40
N SER A 111 1.63 -4.43 17.89
CA SER A 111 2.08 -5.60 18.63
C SER A 111 3.50 -5.43 19.20
N TYR A 112 4.34 -4.63 18.57
CA TYR A 112 5.67 -4.28 19.06
C TYR A 112 5.59 -3.16 20.10
N LYS A 113 6.08 -3.44 21.33
CA LYS A 113 6.03 -2.48 22.46
C LYS A 113 6.58 -1.08 22.13
N SER A 114 7.68 -1.00 21.36
CA SER A 114 8.29 0.29 21.00
C SER A 114 7.44 1.07 20.00
N ASN A 115 6.75 0.38 19.08
CA ASN A 115 5.85 1.03 18.13
C ASN A 115 4.54 1.44 18.85
N ARG A 116 4.05 0.59 19.77
CA ARG A 116 2.92 0.95 20.65
C ARG A 116 3.21 2.22 21.43
N ALA A 117 4.34 2.27 22.16
CA ALA A 117 4.74 3.43 22.95
C ALA A 117 4.90 4.70 22.08
N ALA A 118 5.42 4.55 20.86
CA ALA A 118 5.49 5.64 19.91
C ALA A 118 4.09 6.11 19.49
N PHE A 119 3.17 5.20 19.17
CA PHE A 119 1.80 5.58 18.78
C PHE A 119 1.01 6.20 19.93
N GLU A 120 1.24 5.76 21.16
CA GLU A 120 0.67 6.36 22.37
C GLU A 120 1.20 7.78 22.65
N SER A 121 2.32 8.18 22.04
CA SER A 121 2.88 9.54 22.12
C SER A 121 2.45 10.49 20.99
N LEU A 122 1.43 10.14 20.21
CA LEU A 122 0.86 11.03 19.20
C LEU A 122 0.39 12.33 19.83
N GLU A 123 0.74 13.44 19.18
CA GLU A 123 0.26 14.76 19.59
C GLU A 123 -1.17 15.03 19.10
N PRO A 124 -2.00 15.70 19.89
CA PRO A 124 -3.35 16.10 19.46
C PRO A 124 -3.32 17.04 18.25
N ARG A 125 -4.14 16.73 17.24
CA ARG A 125 -4.34 17.49 16.01
C ARG A 125 -5.84 17.58 15.69
N PRO A 126 -6.63 18.27 16.50
CA PRO A 126 -8.09 18.20 16.47
C PRO A 126 -8.74 18.77 15.21
N GLU A 127 -7.97 19.51 14.38
CA GLU A 127 -8.46 20.03 13.09
C GLU A 127 -8.03 19.18 11.91
N ASP A 128 -7.06 18.27 12.11
CA ASP A 128 -6.43 17.48 11.04
C ASP A 128 -7.11 16.11 10.89
N GLY A 129 -6.88 15.50 9.71
CA GLY A 129 -7.26 14.13 9.44
C GLY A 129 -6.07 13.17 9.45
N LEU A 130 -6.33 11.91 9.78
CA LEU A 130 -5.33 10.85 9.76
C LEU A 130 -5.78 9.68 8.88
N ILE A 131 -4.93 9.27 7.97
CA ILE A 131 -5.03 8.03 7.20
C ILE A 131 -4.16 6.96 7.87
N LEU A 132 -4.78 5.85 8.26
CA LEU A 132 -4.15 4.62 8.68
C LEU A 132 -4.17 3.64 7.50
N ALA A 133 -3.07 3.56 6.76
CA ALA A 133 -3.03 2.83 5.49
C ALA A 133 -2.66 1.34 5.66
N GLY A 134 -3.20 0.69 6.69
CA GLY A 134 -3.09 -0.76 6.96
C GLY A 134 -1.90 -1.16 7.83
N ASP A 135 -1.90 -2.44 8.21
CA ASP A 135 -0.91 -3.07 9.08
C ASP A 135 -0.69 -2.35 10.42
N VAL A 136 -1.82 -1.86 10.99
CA VAL A 136 -1.78 -1.21 12.30
C VAL A 136 -1.73 -2.23 13.44
N GLY A 137 -2.33 -3.42 13.25
CA GLY A 137 -2.34 -4.51 14.23
C GLY A 137 -2.82 -5.83 13.64
N GLU A 138 -2.79 -6.90 14.45
CA GLU A 138 -3.17 -8.25 14.03
C GLU A 138 -4.50 -8.72 14.67
N THR A 139 -4.91 -8.11 15.80
CA THR A 139 -6.09 -8.49 16.54
C THR A 139 -7.11 -7.35 16.61
N ILE A 140 -8.38 -7.71 16.79
CA ILE A 140 -9.45 -6.72 16.97
C ILE A 140 -9.18 -5.81 18.18
N GLU A 141 -8.61 -6.34 19.25
CA GLU A 141 -8.21 -5.56 20.43
C GLU A 141 -7.14 -4.51 20.10
N GLN A 142 -6.14 -4.90 19.29
CA GLN A 142 -5.08 -3.97 18.85
C GLN A 142 -5.67 -2.86 17.96
N LEU A 143 -6.55 -3.21 17.02
CA LEU A 143 -7.25 -2.24 16.19
C LEU A 143 -8.10 -1.28 17.03
N THR A 144 -8.88 -1.80 17.97
CA THR A 144 -9.68 -1.00 18.90
C THR A 144 -8.82 0.01 19.65
N THR A 145 -7.62 -0.40 20.12
CA THR A 145 -6.67 0.49 20.79
C THR A 145 -6.20 1.61 19.86
N VAL A 146 -5.82 1.27 18.62
CA VAL A 146 -5.35 2.25 17.63
C VAL A 146 -6.46 3.23 17.25
N PHE A 147 -7.68 2.74 17.00
CA PHE A 147 -8.79 3.58 16.62
C PHE A 147 -9.21 4.53 17.74
N ALA A 148 -9.25 4.05 19.00
CA ALA A 148 -9.54 4.88 20.16
C ALA A 148 -8.51 6.04 20.29
N LEU A 149 -7.22 5.76 20.19
CA LEU A 149 -6.17 6.77 20.26
C LEU A 149 -6.23 7.74 19.09
N ALA A 150 -6.35 7.24 17.87
CA ALA A 150 -6.37 8.07 16.67
C ALA A 150 -7.55 9.04 16.67
N THR A 151 -8.75 8.59 17.03
CA THR A 151 -9.96 9.43 17.04
C THR A 151 -10.02 10.41 18.22
N GLN A 152 -9.22 10.21 19.27
CA GLN A 152 -9.00 11.22 20.32
C GLN A 152 -8.12 12.37 19.86
N HIS A 153 -7.21 12.12 18.91
CA HIS A 153 -6.21 13.08 18.51
C HIS A 153 -6.55 13.80 17.20
N PHE A 154 -7.33 13.17 16.30
CA PHE A 154 -7.64 13.69 14.96
C PHE A 154 -9.13 13.90 14.77
N LYS A 155 -9.50 14.93 14.01
CA LYS A 155 -10.89 15.25 13.64
C LYS A 155 -11.58 14.11 12.89
N THR A 156 -10.85 13.47 11.99
CA THR A 156 -11.37 12.39 11.16
C THR A 156 -10.26 11.36 10.93
N VAL A 157 -10.61 10.09 11.08
CA VAL A 157 -9.69 8.98 10.83
C VAL A 157 -10.22 8.12 9.71
N PHE A 158 -9.37 7.84 8.73
CA PHE A 158 -9.60 6.92 7.61
C PHE A 158 -8.73 5.69 7.81
N TRP A 159 -9.26 4.52 7.54
CA TRP A 159 -8.50 3.29 7.65
C TRP A 159 -8.80 2.34 6.49
N VAL A 160 -7.78 1.61 6.05
CA VAL A 160 -7.88 0.46 5.14
C VAL A 160 -7.16 -0.73 5.75
N PRO A 161 -7.59 -1.99 5.50
CA PRO A 161 -6.88 -3.15 6.01
C PRO A 161 -5.57 -3.39 5.27
N GLY A 162 -4.55 -3.84 5.99
CA GLY A 162 -3.40 -4.53 5.43
C GLY A 162 -3.53 -6.05 5.61
N ASN A 163 -2.46 -6.79 5.30
CA ASN A 163 -2.47 -8.26 5.44
C ASN A 163 -2.46 -8.69 6.92
N HIS A 164 -1.83 -7.93 7.80
CA HIS A 164 -1.77 -8.27 9.24
C HIS A 164 -3.13 -8.21 9.91
N GLU A 165 -4.01 -7.27 9.55
CA GLU A 165 -5.39 -7.25 10.04
C GLU A 165 -6.19 -8.49 9.64
N LEU A 166 -5.84 -9.12 8.53
CA LEU A 166 -6.55 -10.27 7.96
C LEU A 166 -6.04 -11.63 8.47
N TYR A 167 -4.94 -11.64 9.23
CA TYR A 167 -4.38 -12.87 9.76
C TYR A 167 -5.35 -13.56 10.72
N SER A 168 -5.44 -14.88 10.57
CA SER A 168 -6.07 -15.71 11.59
C SER A 168 -5.28 -15.60 12.90
N SER A 169 -5.92 -15.01 13.89
CA SER A 169 -5.27 -14.63 15.14
C SER A 169 -4.95 -15.84 16.01
N LYS A 170 -3.86 -15.71 16.78
CA LYS A 170 -3.55 -16.61 17.89
C LYS A 170 -4.33 -16.26 19.17
N SER A 171 -5.12 -15.20 19.17
CA SER A 171 -6.01 -14.86 20.26
C SER A 171 -7.06 -15.96 20.44
N ALA A 172 -7.16 -16.53 21.66
CA ALA A 172 -8.12 -17.59 21.95
C ALA A 172 -9.56 -17.15 21.60
N LYS A 173 -9.94 -15.91 21.92
CA LYS A 173 -11.25 -15.34 21.64
C LYS A 173 -11.57 -15.29 20.13
N GLU A 174 -10.62 -14.81 19.31
CA GLU A 174 -10.80 -14.75 17.86
C GLU A 174 -10.78 -16.14 17.21
N ALA A 175 -9.99 -17.07 17.78
CA ALA A 175 -9.95 -18.48 17.36
C ALA A 175 -11.30 -19.18 17.62
N GLU A 176 -11.92 -18.94 18.78
CA GLU A 176 -13.26 -19.44 19.10
C GLU A 176 -14.32 -18.89 18.14
N MET A 177 -14.19 -17.65 17.70
CA MET A 177 -15.09 -17.01 16.73
C MET A 177 -14.81 -17.42 15.29
N HIS A 178 -13.79 -18.22 15.04
CA HIS A 178 -13.35 -18.63 13.69
C HIS A 178 -13.15 -17.44 12.72
N LEU A 179 -12.63 -16.32 13.23
CA LEU A 179 -12.44 -15.11 12.44
C LEU A 179 -11.28 -15.29 11.45
N ARG A 180 -11.63 -15.45 10.17
CA ARG A 180 -10.69 -15.54 9.05
C ARG A 180 -11.34 -15.05 7.75
N GLY A 181 -10.54 -14.68 6.77
CA GLY A 181 -11.03 -14.21 5.47
C GLY A 181 -11.95 -13.00 5.59
N GLU A 182 -13.04 -13.00 4.85
CA GLU A 182 -14.02 -11.91 4.85
C GLU A 182 -14.67 -11.70 6.23
N ALA A 183 -14.86 -12.75 7.01
CA ALA A 183 -15.41 -12.61 8.38
C ALA A 183 -14.46 -11.82 9.30
N LYS A 184 -13.15 -12.04 9.19
CA LYS A 184 -12.13 -11.25 9.90
C LYS A 184 -12.13 -9.80 9.43
N TYR A 185 -12.18 -9.57 8.12
CA TYR A 185 -12.29 -8.23 7.55
C TYR A 185 -13.52 -7.48 8.09
N MET A 186 -14.70 -8.12 8.07
CA MET A 186 -15.92 -7.49 8.58
C MET A 186 -15.86 -7.21 10.10
N ALA A 187 -15.19 -8.07 10.88
CA ALA A 187 -14.95 -7.79 12.28
C ALA A 187 -14.07 -6.54 12.49
N CYS A 188 -13.05 -6.35 11.65
CA CYS A 188 -12.24 -5.13 11.66
C CYS A 188 -13.06 -3.88 11.29
N ILE A 189 -13.92 -3.98 10.27
CA ILE A 189 -14.88 -2.91 9.89
C ILE A 189 -15.78 -2.54 11.07
N MET A 190 -16.35 -3.52 11.76
CA MET A 190 -17.21 -3.28 12.91
C MET A 190 -16.44 -2.60 14.05
N ALA A 191 -15.21 -2.99 14.31
CA ALA A 191 -14.34 -2.33 15.29
C ALA A 191 -14.09 -0.86 14.91
N ALA A 192 -13.76 -0.57 13.64
CA ALA A 192 -13.55 0.78 13.14
C ALA A 192 -14.79 1.67 13.31
N LYS A 193 -15.96 1.15 12.98
CA LYS A 193 -17.24 1.87 13.08
C LYS A 193 -17.61 2.26 14.51
N GLN A 194 -17.19 1.52 15.53
CA GLN A 194 -17.40 1.88 16.94
C GLN A 194 -16.76 3.22 17.31
N PHE A 195 -15.72 3.62 16.61
CA PHE A 195 -14.99 4.87 16.84
C PHE A 195 -15.26 5.93 15.75
N GLY A 196 -16.19 5.69 14.81
CA GLY A 196 -16.46 6.60 13.71
C GLY A 196 -15.35 6.68 12.67
N VAL A 197 -14.46 5.67 12.61
CA VAL A 197 -13.40 5.57 11.59
C VAL A 197 -14.01 5.22 10.24
N ILE A 198 -13.64 5.96 9.21
CA ILE A 198 -14.10 5.79 7.84
C ILE A 198 -13.30 4.67 7.16
N THR A 199 -14.00 3.72 6.55
CA THR A 199 -13.48 2.44 6.06
C THR A 199 -13.75 2.27 4.55
N PRO A 200 -13.21 1.24 3.89
CA PRO A 200 -13.58 0.93 2.49
C PRO A 200 -15.06 0.64 2.26
N GLU A 201 -15.82 0.31 3.32
CA GLU A 201 -17.27 0.02 3.21
C GLU A 201 -18.14 1.28 3.32
N ASP A 202 -17.56 2.42 3.73
CA ASP A 202 -18.27 3.69 3.83
C ASP A 202 -18.24 4.46 2.50
N ASP A 203 -19.13 5.45 2.37
CA ASP A 203 -19.08 6.40 1.27
C ASP A 203 -17.80 7.22 1.33
N PHE A 204 -17.29 7.63 0.18
CA PHE A 204 -16.13 8.49 0.10
C PHE A 204 -16.45 9.89 0.63
N THR A 205 -15.51 10.50 1.33
CA THR A 205 -15.70 11.74 2.08
C THR A 205 -14.90 12.87 1.45
N THR A 206 -15.53 14.03 1.24
CA THR A 206 -14.84 15.25 0.82
C THR A 206 -14.00 15.80 1.97
N TRP A 207 -12.75 16.14 1.68
CA TRP A 207 -11.83 16.82 2.59
C TRP A 207 -11.45 18.18 2.02
N THR A 208 -11.71 19.22 2.82
CA THR A 208 -11.34 20.60 2.50
C THR A 208 -9.99 20.92 3.13
N TYR A 209 -9.09 21.53 2.38
CA TYR A 209 -7.73 21.87 2.85
C TYR A 209 -7.25 23.21 2.28
N ALA A 210 -6.31 23.86 2.99
CA ALA A 210 -5.64 25.05 2.48
C ALA A 210 -4.50 24.66 1.52
N THR A 211 -4.45 25.26 0.36
CA THR A 211 -3.34 25.13 -0.60
C THR A 211 -2.16 26.02 -0.18
N PRO A 212 -0.92 25.77 -0.66
CA PRO A 212 0.25 26.58 -0.31
C PRO A 212 0.10 28.09 -0.65
N ASP A 213 -0.71 28.43 -1.65
CA ASP A 213 -1.02 29.83 -2.02
C ASP A 213 -2.17 30.44 -1.19
N GLY A 214 -2.61 29.74 -0.14
CA GLY A 214 -3.61 30.21 0.84
C GLY A 214 -5.07 30.12 0.36
N LYS A 215 -5.33 29.47 -0.78
CA LYS A 215 -6.69 29.17 -1.23
C LYS A 215 -7.24 27.92 -0.57
N THR A 216 -8.56 27.76 -0.62
CA THR A 216 -9.24 26.55 -0.21
C THR A 216 -9.43 25.63 -1.41
N ALA A 217 -9.13 24.34 -1.23
CA ALA A 217 -9.35 23.29 -2.21
C ALA A 217 -10.02 22.08 -1.57
N GLU A 218 -10.60 21.22 -2.39
CA GLU A 218 -11.27 20.00 -1.97
C GLU A 218 -10.70 18.78 -2.71
N ALA A 219 -10.69 17.65 -2.02
CA ALA A 219 -10.37 16.34 -2.60
C ALA A 219 -11.30 15.29 -2.00
N LEU A 220 -11.61 14.26 -2.77
CA LEU A 220 -12.39 13.13 -2.29
C LEU A 220 -11.48 12.04 -1.73
N ILE A 221 -11.64 11.69 -0.48
CA ILE A 221 -10.86 10.67 0.20
C ILE A 221 -11.49 9.31 -0.03
N CYS A 222 -10.73 8.41 -0.65
CA CYS A 222 -11.21 7.16 -1.20
C CYS A 222 -10.47 5.96 -0.58
N PRO A 223 -10.84 5.53 0.65
CA PRO A 223 -10.36 4.27 1.19
C PRO A 223 -10.90 3.10 0.37
N ILE A 224 -10.01 2.25 -0.13
CA ILE A 224 -10.35 1.05 -0.89
C ILE A 224 -9.62 -0.17 -0.35
N PHE A 225 -10.06 -1.37 -0.73
CA PHE A 225 -9.40 -2.61 -0.41
C PHE A 225 -9.31 -3.49 -1.66
N THR A 226 -8.09 -3.90 -2.05
CA THR A 226 -7.87 -4.66 -3.29
C THR A 226 -7.22 -6.02 -3.10
N LEU A 227 -6.47 -6.24 -2.01
CA LEU A 227 -5.64 -7.43 -1.81
C LEU A 227 -4.62 -7.61 -2.95
N TYR A 228 -4.11 -8.83 -3.15
CA TYR A 228 -3.18 -9.22 -4.22
C TYR A 228 -3.65 -10.51 -4.91
N ASP A 229 -3.15 -10.73 -6.14
CA ASP A 229 -3.47 -11.91 -6.96
C ASP A 229 -2.22 -12.55 -7.58
N TYR A 230 -1.07 -12.35 -6.98
CA TYR A 230 0.24 -12.82 -7.44
C TYR A 230 0.62 -12.37 -8.87
N SER A 231 -0.13 -11.41 -9.44
CA SER A 231 0.12 -11.00 -10.83
C SER A 231 1.39 -10.16 -11.00
N PHE A 232 1.96 -9.60 -9.93
CA PHE A 232 3.25 -8.88 -9.95
C PHE A 232 4.45 -9.83 -10.07
N ARG A 233 4.26 -10.98 -10.71
CA ARG A 233 5.30 -11.92 -11.09
C ARG A 233 5.86 -11.61 -12.49
N PRO A 234 7.09 -12.04 -12.82
CA PRO A 234 7.62 -11.95 -14.17
C PRO A 234 6.75 -12.67 -15.20
N LYS A 235 6.73 -12.17 -16.45
CA LYS A 235 5.87 -12.72 -17.51
C LYS A 235 6.15 -14.19 -17.84
N ASN A 236 7.36 -14.66 -17.59
CA ASN A 236 7.78 -16.05 -17.81
C ASN A 236 7.52 -16.98 -16.64
N VAL A 237 6.93 -16.48 -15.54
CA VAL A 237 6.52 -17.27 -14.38
C VAL A 237 4.99 -17.42 -14.43
N SER A 238 4.47 -18.63 -14.52
CA SER A 238 3.03 -18.85 -14.48
C SER A 238 2.46 -18.70 -13.07
N ARG A 239 1.12 -18.58 -12.94
CA ARG A 239 0.47 -18.44 -11.62
C ARG A 239 0.72 -19.66 -10.73
N GLU A 240 0.68 -20.84 -11.31
CA GLU A 240 0.76 -22.13 -10.62
C GLU A 240 2.13 -22.34 -9.97
N VAL A 241 3.20 -21.79 -10.57
CA VAL A 241 4.56 -21.92 -10.04
C VAL A 241 5.06 -20.69 -9.31
N ALA A 242 4.23 -19.64 -9.16
CA ALA A 242 4.66 -18.35 -8.59
C ALA A 242 5.21 -18.51 -7.17
N LEU A 243 4.55 -19.31 -6.32
CA LEU A 243 4.99 -19.57 -4.95
C LEU A 243 6.30 -20.38 -4.91
N ALA A 244 6.41 -21.42 -5.73
CA ALA A 244 7.64 -22.20 -5.85
C ALA A 244 8.80 -21.32 -6.36
N TRP A 245 8.54 -20.47 -7.34
CA TRP A 245 9.51 -19.49 -7.84
C TRP A 245 10.00 -18.54 -6.74
N ALA A 246 9.12 -18.05 -5.85
CA ALA A 246 9.55 -17.21 -4.73
C ALA A 246 10.38 -18.02 -3.72
N ALA A 247 9.96 -19.25 -3.41
CA ALA A 247 10.63 -20.15 -2.47
C ALA A 247 12.04 -20.57 -2.94
N GLU A 248 12.36 -20.59 -4.24
CA GLU A 248 13.71 -20.84 -4.76
C GLU A 248 14.77 -19.85 -4.22
N GLU A 249 14.37 -18.64 -3.83
CA GLU A 249 15.25 -17.67 -3.16
C GLU A 249 14.99 -17.59 -1.64
N GLY A 250 14.28 -18.58 -1.07
CA GLY A 250 13.95 -18.64 0.35
C GLY A 250 12.88 -17.62 0.78
N ILE A 251 12.12 -17.06 -0.17
CA ILE A 251 11.10 -16.05 0.10
C ILE A 251 9.74 -16.73 0.22
N VAL A 252 9.15 -16.66 1.41
CA VAL A 252 7.80 -17.16 1.74
C VAL A 252 7.11 -16.09 2.58
N ALA A 253 5.90 -15.69 2.19
CA ALA A 253 5.09 -14.77 2.98
C ALA A 253 4.32 -15.53 4.07
N THR A 254 4.20 -14.89 5.23
CA THR A 254 3.35 -15.37 6.34
C THR A 254 1.88 -15.50 5.93
N ASP A 255 1.45 -14.69 4.98
CA ASP A 255 0.13 -14.68 4.36
C ASP A 255 -0.31 -16.07 3.88
N GLU A 256 0.63 -16.89 3.37
CA GLU A 256 0.29 -18.22 2.87
C GLU A 256 -0.28 -19.14 3.97
N ASN A 257 0.06 -18.87 5.22
CA ASN A 257 -0.38 -19.64 6.38
C ASN A 257 -1.49 -18.95 7.18
N LEU A 258 -1.54 -17.63 7.21
CA LEU A 258 -2.41 -16.89 8.14
C LEU A 258 -3.50 -16.07 7.44
N LEU A 259 -3.36 -15.71 6.17
CA LEU A 259 -4.35 -14.97 5.41
C LEU A 259 -5.21 -15.94 4.59
N HIS A 260 -6.39 -16.26 5.09
CA HIS A 260 -7.33 -17.15 4.45
C HIS A 260 -8.30 -16.39 3.55
N PRO A 261 -8.72 -16.95 2.41
CA PRO A 261 -9.63 -16.27 1.48
C PRO A 261 -11.13 -16.47 1.78
N ASP A 262 -11.52 -17.21 2.82
CA ASP A 262 -12.91 -17.58 3.09
C ASP A 262 -13.89 -16.39 2.98
N PRO A 263 -15.04 -16.52 2.32
CA PRO A 263 -15.61 -17.75 1.74
C PRO A 263 -15.17 -18.03 0.29
N TYR A 264 -14.23 -17.28 -0.26
CA TYR A 264 -13.77 -17.43 -1.64
C TYR A 264 -12.85 -18.66 -1.76
N PRO A 265 -12.83 -19.37 -2.90
CA PRO A 265 -11.98 -20.52 -3.11
C PRO A 265 -10.49 -20.18 -3.05
N THR A 266 -10.11 -19.00 -3.52
CA THR A 266 -8.72 -18.54 -3.60
C THR A 266 -8.57 -17.05 -3.26
N ARG A 267 -7.36 -16.62 -2.89
CA ARG A 267 -7.04 -15.19 -2.72
C ARG A 267 -7.18 -14.42 -4.04
N ASP A 268 -6.87 -15.06 -5.18
CA ASP A 268 -7.05 -14.48 -6.52
C ASP A 268 -8.51 -14.10 -6.78
N GLU A 269 -9.46 -14.96 -6.39
CA GLU A 269 -10.90 -14.71 -6.54
C GLU A 269 -11.40 -13.63 -5.58
N TRP A 270 -10.94 -13.67 -4.32
CA TRP A 270 -11.25 -12.62 -3.36
C TRP A 270 -10.71 -11.26 -3.84
N CYS A 271 -9.44 -11.20 -4.29
CA CYS A 271 -8.85 -10.00 -4.90
C CYS A 271 -9.69 -9.52 -6.11
N ALA A 272 -10.10 -10.42 -7.00
CA ALA A 272 -10.92 -10.04 -8.16
C ALA A 272 -12.25 -9.40 -7.73
N ARG A 273 -12.90 -9.93 -6.69
CA ARG A 273 -14.13 -9.36 -6.11
C ARG A 273 -13.90 -7.96 -5.53
N LEU A 274 -12.87 -7.80 -4.70
CA LEU A 274 -12.50 -6.53 -4.06
C LEU A 274 -12.14 -5.45 -5.09
N VAL A 275 -11.36 -5.81 -6.10
CA VAL A 275 -11.02 -4.92 -7.23
C VAL A 275 -12.26 -4.48 -7.97
N SER A 276 -13.23 -5.38 -8.21
CA SER A 276 -14.48 -5.04 -8.88
C SER A 276 -15.32 -4.06 -8.06
N GLN A 277 -15.44 -4.28 -6.76
CA GLN A 277 -16.16 -3.39 -5.84
C GLN A 277 -15.51 -2.00 -5.76
N SER A 278 -14.21 -1.95 -5.50
CA SER A 278 -13.44 -0.70 -5.43
C SER A 278 -13.52 0.09 -6.73
N LYS A 279 -13.43 -0.60 -7.88
CA LYS A 279 -13.59 0.02 -9.19
C LYS A 279 -14.96 0.67 -9.38
N THR A 280 -16.03 0.01 -8.96
CA THR A 280 -17.40 0.54 -9.04
C THR A 280 -17.55 1.80 -8.19
N LYS A 281 -17.02 1.80 -6.96
CA LYS A 281 -17.02 2.98 -6.09
C LYS A 281 -16.25 4.15 -6.69
N LEU A 282 -15.04 3.89 -7.22
CA LEU A 282 -14.20 4.92 -7.86
C LEU A 282 -14.85 5.46 -9.16
N GLN A 283 -15.57 4.63 -9.91
CA GLN A 283 -16.34 5.08 -11.08
C GLN A 283 -17.49 6.01 -10.68
N ALA A 284 -18.22 5.70 -9.63
CA ALA A 284 -19.27 6.56 -9.09
C ALA A 284 -18.70 7.90 -8.57
N ALA A 285 -17.52 7.89 -7.96
CA ALA A 285 -16.84 9.08 -7.47
C ALA A 285 -16.48 10.09 -8.56
N GLN A 286 -16.25 9.64 -9.81
CA GLN A 286 -15.92 10.54 -10.93
C GLN A 286 -17.00 11.58 -11.22
N SER A 287 -18.26 11.31 -10.88
CA SER A 287 -19.37 12.25 -11.06
C SER A 287 -19.24 13.52 -10.20
N GLN A 288 -18.44 13.48 -9.12
CA GLN A 288 -18.21 14.62 -8.25
C GLN A 288 -17.16 15.60 -8.80
N CYS A 289 -16.44 15.23 -9.85
CA CYS A 289 -15.40 16.05 -10.50
C CYS A 289 -14.27 16.54 -9.57
N LEU A 290 -14.13 15.97 -8.37
CA LEU A 290 -13.05 16.27 -7.43
C LEU A 290 -11.82 15.40 -7.72
N PRO A 291 -10.60 15.89 -7.43
CA PRO A 291 -9.40 15.06 -7.44
C PRO A 291 -9.48 14.03 -6.31
N LEU A 292 -9.02 12.80 -6.56
CA LEU A 292 -9.11 11.72 -5.59
C LEU A 292 -7.81 11.55 -4.79
N VAL A 293 -7.93 11.26 -3.49
CA VAL A 293 -6.89 10.64 -2.67
C VAL A 293 -7.26 9.17 -2.51
N ILE A 294 -6.63 8.30 -3.29
CA ILE A 294 -6.90 6.85 -3.24
C ILE A 294 -6.01 6.23 -2.16
N ILE A 295 -6.62 5.56 -1.20
CA ILE A 295 -5.94 4.89 -0.10
C ILE A 295 -6.11 3.39 -0.27
N ASN A 296 -5.00 2.67 -0.32
CA ASN A 296 -4.96 1.21 -0.32
C ASN A 296 -3.70 0.76 0.43
N HIS A 297 -3.71 -0.37 1.10
CA HIS A 297 -2.49 -0.86 1.74
C HIS A 297 -1.47 -1.33 0.70
N TRP A 298 -1.91 -2.13 -0.28
CA TRP A 298 -1.05 -2.64 -1.35
C TRP A 298 -0.84 -1.61 -2.45
N PRO A 299 0.39 -1.49 -3.00
CA PRO A 299 0.68 -0.67 -4.16
C PRO A 299 -0.27 -0.94 -5.34
N LEU A 300 -0.77 0.12 -5.98
CA LEU A 300 -1.61 -0.01 -7.18
C LEU A 300 -0.82 -0.38 -8.43
N ARG A 301 0.51 -0.24 -8.41
CA ARG A 301 1.40 -0.39 -9.57
C ARG A 301 2.63 -1.23 -9.22
N GLU A 302 3.00 -2.16 -10.10
CA GLU A 302 4.20 -3.00 -9.97
C GLU A 302 5.50 -2.18 -9.99
N ASP A 303 5.53 -1.06 -10.71
CA ASP A 303 6.72 -0.22 -10.87
C ASP A 303 6.99 0.71 -9.68
N THR A 304 6.06 0.82 -8.73
CA THR A 304 6.31 1.46 -7.42
C THR A 304 6.89 0.51 -6.37
N ILE A 305 7.02 -0.78 -6.68
CA ILE A 305 7.57 -1.77 -5.75
C ILE A 305 9.09 -1.74 -5.79
N TYR A 306 9.70 -1.32 -4.69
CA TYR A 306 11.15 -1.26 -4.56
C TYR A 306 11.62 -2.00 -3.30
N ILE A 307 11.85 -3.31 -3.41
CA ILE A 307 12.24 -4.22 -2.34
C ILE A 307 13.49 -5.04 -2.74
N PRO A 308 14.65 -4.38 -2.96
CA PRO A 308 15.82 -5.02 -3.58
C PRO A 308 16.39 -6.21 -2.81
N ARG A 309 16.11 -6.31 -1.50
CA ARG A 309 16.57 -7.44 -0.66
C ARG A 309 15.74 -8.71 -0.86
N VAL A 310 14.47 -8.56 -1.22
CA VAL A 310 13.50 -9.64 -1.36
C VAL A 310 12.65 -9.47 -2.63
N PRO A 311 13.24 -9.36 -3.82
CA PRO A 311 12.52 -8.92 -5.02
C PRO A 311 11.38 -9.86 -5.42
N ARG A 312 11.44 -11.16 -5.08
CA ARG A 312 10.39 -12.12 -5.37
C ARG A 312 9.18 -12.00 -4.43
N PHE A 313 9.30 -11.22 -3.34
CA PHE A 313 8.16 -10.86 -2.49
C PHE A 313 7.12 -10.00 -3.23
N SER A 314 7.46 -9.42 -4.37
CA SER A 314 6.55 -8.63 -5.21
C SER A 314 5.22 -9.32 -5.52
N ILE A 315 5.18 -10.66 -5.58
CA ILE A 315 3.97 -11.42 -5.91
C ILE A 315 2.85 -11.24 -4.87
N TRP A 316 3.17 -10.83 -3.64
CA TRP A 316 2.19 -10.53 -2.58
C TRP A 316 1.87 -9.04 -2.47
N CYS A 317 2.40 -8.18 -3.35
CA CYS A 317 2.35 -6.73 -3.19
C CYS A 317 1.22 -6.04 -3.99
N GLY A 318 0.27 -6.77 -4.55
CA GLY A 318 -0.86 -6.17 -5.26
C GLY A 318 -1.26 -6.87 -6.56
N THR A 319 -1.92 -6.14 -7.45
CA THR A 319 -2.49 -6.69 -8.67
C THR A 319 -2.29 -5.77 -9.87
N LYS A 320 -2.04 -6.37 -11.05
CA LYS A 320 -1.94 -5.63 -12.33
C LYS A 320 -3.26 -4.98 -12.78
N LYS A 321 -4.39 -5.37 -12.18
CA LYS A 321 -5.73 -4.85 -12.50
C LYS A 321 -5.91 -3.36 -12.13
N THR A 322 -5.09 -2.84 -11.19
CA THR A 322 -5.17 -1.47 -10.68
C THR A 322 -4.18 -0.51 -11.35
N LYS A 323 -3.28 -1.00 -12.20
CA LYS A 323 -2.13 -0.26 -12.75
C LYS A 323 -2.43 1.15 -13.27
N HIS A 324 -3.61 1.37 -13.87
CA HIS A 324 -3.98 2.63 -14.49
C HIS A 324 -5.05 3.42 -13.71
N TRP A 325 -5.32 3.04 -12.45
CA TRP A 325 -6.40 3.68 -11.69
C TRP A 325 -6.09 5.12 -11.31
N HIS A 326 -4.83 5.45 -11.09
CA HIS A 326 -4.39 6.81 -10.78
C HIS A 326 -4.77 7.82 -11.88
N THR A 327 -4.55 7.50 -13.15
CA THR A 327 -4.95 8.36 -14.29
C THR A 327 -6.42 8.20 -14.62
N ARG A 328 -6.91 6.96 -14.60
CA ARG A 328 -8.31 6.66 -14.95
C ARG A 328 -9.31 7.37 -14.04
N PHE A 329 -9.02 7.50 -12.76
CA PHE A 329 -9.92 8.05 -11.76
C PHE A 329 -9.49 9.43 -11.26
N ASN A 330 -8.65 10.15 -12.01
CA ASN A 330 -8.19 11.50 -11.66
C ASN A 330 -7.63 11.59 -10.23
N ALA A 331 -6.73 10.67 -9.85
CA ALA A 331 -6.08 10.73 -8.55
C ALA A 331 -5.12 11.92 -8.49
N LYS A 332 -5.13 12.65 -7.38
CA LYS A 332 -4.10 13.61 -6.98
C LYS A 332 -2.97 12.91 -6.23
N VAL A 333 -3.37 11.98 -5.34
CA VAL A 333 -2.44 11.21 -4.52
C VAL A 333 -2.93 9.76 -4.41
N VAL A 334 -1.99 8.82 -4.43
CA VAL A 334 -2.20 7.41 -4.04
C VAL A 334 -1.38 7.16 -2.79
N VAL A 335 -2.03 6.72 -1.71
CA VAL A 335 -1.40 6.41 -0.41
C VAL A 335 -1.36 4.90 -0.23
N THR A 336 -0.19 4.37 0.09
CA THR A 336 0.03 2.93 0.31
C THR A 336 0.98 2.66 1.49
N GLY A 337 1.02 1.42 1.94
CA GLY A 337 1.99 0.87 2.88
C GLY A 337 2.65 -0.39 2.35
N HIS A 338 2.76 -1.42 3.21
CA HIS A 338 3.17 -2.78 2.90
C HIS A 338 4.67 -3.01 2.61
N LEU A 339 5.34 -2.06 1.96
CA LEU A 339 6.72 -2.27 1.51
C LEU A 339 7.77 -1.90 2.55
N HIS A 340 7.41 -1.12 3.57
CA HIS A 340 8.31 -0.58 4.59
C HIS A 340 9.51 0.21 4.01
N VAL A 341 9.29 0.95 2.93
CA VAL A 341 10.35 1.66 2.20
C VAL A 341 10.30 3.17 2.42
N ARG A 342 9.15 3.76 2.70
CA ARG A 342 8.90 5.21 2.84
C ARG A 342 9.48 6.00 1.68
N ARG A 343 8.67 6.19 0.65
CA ARG A 343 9.07 6.92 -0.55
C ARG A 343 7.92 7.66 -1.18
N THR A 344 8.25 8.69 -1.92
CA THR A 344 7.35 9.42 -2.79
C THR A 344 7.77 9.20 -4.24
N ASP A 345 6.83 8.81 -5.09
CA ASP A 345 7.03 8.73 -6.54
C ASP A 345 6.05 9.68 -7.24
N TRP A 346 6.48 10.28 -8.35
CA TRP A 346 5.62 11.01 -9.27
C TRP A 346 5.53 10.26 -10.59
N ILE A 347 4.34 9.81 -10.94
CA ILE A 347 4.09 9.02 -12.14
C ILE A 347 2.84 9.58 -12.83
N ASP A 348 2.97 9.94 -14.10
CA ASP A 348 1.87 10.52 -14.90
C ASP A 348 1.22 11.75 -14.22
N GLY A 349 1.99 12.58 -13.51
CA GLY A 349 1.53 13.74 -12.77
C GLY A 349 0.83 13.44 -11.44
N VAL A 350 0.76 12.18 -11.02
CA VAL A 350 0.16 11.74 -9.76
C VAL A 350 1.24 11.39 -8.75
N ARG A 351 1.05 11.82 -7.50
CA ARG A 351 1.92 11.50 -6.39
C ARG A 351 1.54 10.17 -5.76
N PHE A 352 2.52 9.28 -5.58
CA PHE A 352 2.39 8.01 -4.88
C PHE A 352 3.21 8.10 -3.59
N GLU A 353 2.55 7.90 -2.46
CA GLU A 353 3.15 7.97 -1.12
C GLU A 353 3.11 6.58 -0.47
N GLU A 354 4.28 6.01 -0.27
CA GLU A 354 4.46 4.84 0.58
C GLU A 354 4.81 5.33 1.99
N VAL A 355 3.89 5.13 2.95
CA VAL A 355 3.90 5.84 4.25
C VAL A 355 4.18 4.93 5.45
N SER A 356 4.77 3.76 5.23
CA SER A 356 5.07 2.80 6.28
C SER A 356 5.96 3.36 7.39
N LEU A 357 5.62 3.11 8.64
CA LEU A 357 6.53 3.22 9.77
C LEU A 357 7.50 2.02 9.77
N GLY A 358 6.94 0.83 9.65
CA GLY A 358 7.64 -0.43 9.64
C GLY A 358 7.97 -0.98 11.03
N TYR A 359 8.66 -2.13 11.04
CA TYR A 359 9.11 -2.76 12.29
C TYR A 359 10.12 -1.90 13.04
N PRO A 360 10.27 -2.07 14.38
CA PRO A 360 11.14 -1.21 15.21
C PRO A 360 12.56 -0.99 14.66
N LYS A 361 13.16 -2.02 14.06
CA LYS A 361 14.50 -1.92 13.48
C LYS A 361 14.56 -1.11 12.18
N GLN A 362 13.44 -1.00 11.45
CA GLN A 362 13.41 -0.34 10.15
C GLN A 362 13.40 1.19 10.27
N TRP A 363 12.86 1.73 11.37
CA TRP A 363 12.89 3.16 11.65
C TRP A 363 13.77 3.56 12.84
N GLN A 364 14.59 2.60 13.36
CA GLN A 364 15.51 2.89 14.47
C GLN A 364 16.45 4.05 14.15
N SER A 365 17.01 4.11 12.95
CA SER A 365 17.89 5.20 12.54
C SER A 365 17.19 6.55 12.45
N ALA A 366 15.90 6.59 12.14
CA ALA A 366 15.12 7.81 12.22
C ALA A 366 14.98 8.28 13.68
N LYS A 367 14.72 7.34 14.61
CA LYS A 367 14.70 7.64 16.06
C LYS A 367 16.04 8.13 16.56
N ASP A 368 17.14 7.49 16.15
CA ASP A 368 18.50 7.88 16.53
C ASP A 368 18.86 9.29 16.00
N ALA A 369 18.23 9.71 14.90
CA ALA A 369 18.32 11.08 14.36
C ALA A 369 17.35 12.07 15.04
N GLY A 370 16.62 11.67 16.08
CA GLY A 370 15.70 12.52 16.83
C GLY A 370 14.28 12.60 16.27
N ASN A 371 13.93 11.75 15.29
CA ASN A 371 12.55 11.68 14.78
C ASN A 371 11.67 10.85 15.72
N ASP A 372 10.45 11.30 15.90
CA ASP A 372 9.37 10.62 16.61
C ASP A 372 8.23 10.23 15.66
N ILE A 373 7.16 9.65 16.19
CA ILE A 373 5.99 9.24 15.40
C ILE A 373 5.31 10.44 14.71
N ASN A 374 5.33 11.63 15.34
CA ASN A 374 4.70 12.84 14.81
C ASN A 374 5.42 13.35 13.57
N SER A 375 6.75 13.27 13.55
CA SER A 375 7.60 13.61 12.41
C SER A 375 7.57 12.52 11.32
N MET A 376 7.20 11.29 11.69
CA MET A 376 7.08 10.15 10.75
C MET A 376 5.74 10.14 10.01
N MET A 377 4.71 10.88 10.46
CA MET A 377 3.48 11.04 9.69
C MET A 377 3.73 11.83 8.41
N ARG A 378 3.22 11.34 7.28
CA ARG A 378 3.37 12.00 5.99
C ARG A 378 2.20 12.96 5.75
N GLU A 379 2.49 14.23 5.45
CA GLU A 379 1.46 15.17 5.03
C GLU A 379 0.98 14.83 3.61
N ILE A 380 -0.29 14.52 3.46
CA ILE A 380 -0.94 14.13 2.20
C ILE A 380 -1.61 15.33 1.54
N LEU A 381 -2.33 16.13 2.33
CA LEU A 381 -2.96 17.36 1.86
C LEU A 381 -2.64 18.52 2.82
N PRO A 382 -2.17 19.65 2.25
CA PRO A 382 -1.88 19.90 0.85
C PRO A 382 -0.74 19.03 0.29
N GLY A 383 0.24 18.64 1.15
CA GLY A 383 1.43 17.88 0.82
C GLY A 383 2.39 18.63 -0.13
N PRO A 384 3.49 17.98 -0.56
CA PRO A 384 4.42 18.58 -1.49
C PRO A 384 3.79 18.79 -2.87
N GLU A 385 4.19 19.86 -3.53
CA GLU A 385 3.78 20.14 -4.90
C GLU A 385 4.39 19.13 -5.88
N THR A 386 3.65 18.86 -6.96
CA THR A 386 4.17 18.03 -8.05
C THR A 386 5.36 18.75 -8.69
N PRO A 387 6.53 18.10 -8.83
CA PRO A 387 7.67 18.69 -9.52
C PRO A 387 7.30 19.11 -10.94
N GLU A 388 7.89 20.19 -11.43
CA GLU A 388 7.74 20.59 -12.83
C GLU A 388 8.17 19.45 -13.76
N ALA A 389 7.43 19.27 -14.85
CA ALA A 389 7.73 18.22 -15.82
C ALA A 389 9.18 18.32 -16.32
N GLY A 390 9.93 17.22 -16.20
CA GLY A 390 11.34 17.14 -16.59
C GLY A 390 12.33 17.51 -15.49
N LYS A 391 11.89 17.92 -14.29
CA LYS A 391 12.77 18.05 -13.11
C LYS A 391 12.74 16.75 -12.31
N GLU A 392 13.91 16.13 -12.18
CA GLU A 392 14.14 14.99 -11.27
C GLU A 392 14.32 15.50 -9.82
N PRO A 393 13.99 14.67 -8.81
CA PRO A 393 13.77 13.24 -8.92
C PRO A 393 12.28 12.89 -9.04
N ASN A 394 11.96 11.92 -9.92
CA ASN A 394 10.64 11.28 -9.96
C ASN A 394 10.41 10.36 -8.74
N THR A 395 11.42 10.15 -7.92
CA THR A 395 11.38 9.33 -6.71
C THR A 395 12.19 10.00 -5.61
N GLU A 396 11.58 10.18 -4.45
CA GLU A 396 12.22 10.65 -3.22
C GLU A 396 12.11 9.59 -2.14
N PHE A 397 13.25 9.18 -1.53
CA PHE A 397 13.27 8.29 -0.39
C PHE A 397 13.23 9.09 0.91
N LEU A 398 12.25 8.78 1.76
CA LEU A 398 12.02 9.47 3.02
C LEU A 398 12.79 8.84 4.19
N ASN A 399 13.43 7.70 3.97
CA ASN A 399 14.28 7.03 4.96
C ASN A 399 15.68 7.64 4.97
N VAL A 400 16.11 8.20 6.10
CA VAL A 400 17.39 8.89 6.32
C VAL A 400 18.63 8.05 5.98
N ASN A 401 18.52 6.71 5.93
CA ASN A 401 19.65 5.80 5.68
C ASN A 401 19.54 5.05 4.36
N PHE A 402 18.68 5.49 3.47
CA PHE A 402 18.55 4.85 2.18
C PHE A 402 19.71 5.30 1.27
N LYS A 403 20.60 4.38 0.94
CA LYS A 403 21.74 4.69 0.08
C LYS A 403 21.28 4.72 -1.38
N PRO A 404 21.63 5.76 -2.16
CA PRO A 404 21.23 5.90 -3.56
C PRO A 404 21.63 4.72 -4.46
N GLU A 405 22.68 3.98 -4.11
CA GLU A 405 23.09 2.77 -4.82
C GLU A 405 22.04 1.65 -4.83
N TYR A 406 21.10 1.66 -3.88
CA TYR A 406 19.96 0.74 -3.83
C TYR A 406 18.75 1.23 -4.65
N THR A 407 18.83 2.43 -5.23
CA THR A 407 17.72 3.02 -6.00
C THR A 407 17.67 2.52 -7.45
N ARG A 408 18.67 1.80 -7.93
CA ARG A 408 18.60 1.18 -9.27
C ARG A 408 17.73 -0.07 -9.20
N PRO A 409 16.72 -0.21 -10.08
CA PRO A 409 16.01 -1.48 -10.22
C PRO A 409 17.06 -2.56 -10.47
N ILE A 410 17.09 -3.58 -9.63
CA ILE A 410 17.91 -4.77 -9.90
C ILE A 410 17.28 -5.41 -11.13
N ALA A 411 17.92 -5.23 -12.29
CA ALA A 411 17.51 -5.98 -13.46
C ALA A 411 17.44 -7.46 -13.07
N PRO A 412 16.33 -8.16 -13.37
CA PRO A 412 16.18 -9.55 -12.99
C PRO A 412 17.44 -10.30 -13.41
N LYS A 413 18.04 -11.03 -12.48
CA LYS A 413 19.22 -11.87 -12.80
C LYS A 413 18.80 -12.77 -13.94
N ARG A 414 19.41 -12.55 -15.13
CA ARG A 414 19.16 -13.40 -16.28
C ARG A 414 19.46 -14.84 -15.89
N SER A 415 18.55 -15.74 -16.18
CA SER A 415 18.75 -17.18 -15.99
C SER A 415 20.04 -17.60 -16.69
N GLU A 416 20.67 -18.68 -16.23
CA GLU A 416 21.90 -19.19 -16.89
C GLU A 416 21.68 -19.49 -18.37
N SER A 417 20.45 -19.90 -18.75
CA SER A 417 20.04 -20.08 -20.15
C SER A 417 20.07 -18.77 -20.96
N GLU A 418 19.65 -17.64 -20.37
CA GLU A 418 19.75 -16.32 -21.03
C GLU A 418 21.18 -15.77 -21.05
N ARG A 419 22.01 -16.11 -20.05
CA ARG A 419 23.44 -15.78 -20.05
C ARG A 419 24.17 -16.53 -21.16
N SER A 420 23.87 -17.84 -21.35
CA SER A 420 24.47 -18.63 -22.42
C SER A 420 24.00 -18.18 -23.81
N ALA A 421 22.75 -17.76 -23.96
CA ALA A 421 22.23 -17.21 -25.22
C ALA A 421 22.83 -15.83 -25.55
N SER A 422 23.08 -14.97 -24.54
CA SER A 422 23.68 -13.66 -24.75
C SER A 422 25.19 -13.77 -25.02
N SER A 423 25.90 -14.74 -24.43
CA SER A 423 27.30 -14.99 -24.73
C SER A 423 27.48 -15.51 -26.14
N LYS A 424 26.66 -16.45 -26.60
CA LYS A 424 26.65 -16.91 -27.99
C LYS A 424 26.35 -15.81 -29.01
N LYS A 425 25.47 -14.86 -28.66
CA LYS A 425 25.13 -13.71 -29.50
C LYS A 425 26.22 -12.65 -29.53
N SER A 426 27.00 -12.49 -28.43
CA SER A 426 28.17 -11.61 -28.41
C SER A 426 29.37 -12.21 -29.13
N GLU A 427 29.58 -13.52 -29.08
CA GLU A 427 30.62 -14.22 -29.88
C GLU A 427 30.29 -14.21 -31.38
N SER A 428 29.01 -14.39 -31.76
CA SER A 428 28.57 -14.24 -33.16
C SER A 428 28.85 -12.82 -33.69
N ARG A 429 28.53 -11.78 -32.92
CA ARG A 429 28.82 -10.38 -33.32
C ARG A 429 30.30 -10.06 -33.33
N ARG A 430 31.09 -10.64 -32.44
CA ARG A 430 32.59 -10.50 -32.47
C ARG A 430 33.19 -11.24 -33.67
N GLY A 431 32.63 -12.36 -34.07
CA GLY A 431 33.00 -13.10 -35.29
C GLY A 431 32.70 -12.30 -36.56
N GLU A 432 31.56 -11.64 -36.66
CA GLU A 432 31.17 -10.79 -37.78
C GLU A 432 32.03 -9.51 -37.85
N SER A 433 32.34 -8.87 -36.72
CA SER A 433 33.21 -7.70 -36.65
C SER A 433 34.65 -8.05 -37.12
N LYS A 434 35.20 -9.17 -36.64
CA LYS A 434 36.53 -9.64 -37.13
C LYS A 434 36.51 -10.01 -38.59
N ARG A 435 35.46 -10.58 -39.13
CA ARG A 435 35.33 -10.89 -40.56
C ARG A 435 35.20 -9.63 -41.42
N SER A 436 34.58 -8.58 -40.92
CA SER A 436 34.52 -7.28 -41.61
C SER A 436 35.84 -6.53 -41.58
N GLU A 437 36.61 -6.62 -40.48
CA GLU A 437 37.96 -6.06 -40.40
C GLU A 437 38.94 -6.79 -41.32
N ILE A 438 38.91 -8.12 -41.42
CA ILE A 438 39.73 -8.90 -42.36
C ILE A 438 39.41 -8.54 -43.82
N LYS A 439 38.13 -8.39 -44.17
CA LYS A 439 37.72 -7.96 -45.52
C LYS A 439 38.14 -6.53 -45.85
N ARG A 440 38.16 -5.60 -44.89
CA ARG A 440 38.68 -4.23 -45.08
C ARG A 440 40.18 -4.24 -45.26
N SER A 441 40.94 -5.02 -44.49
CA SER A 441 42.40 -5.12 -44.65
C SER A 441 42.81 -5.76 -45.98
N GLU A 442 42.03 -6.66 -46.55
CA GLU A 442 42.25 -7.24 -47.90
C GLU A 442 41.90 -6.25 -49.01
N SER A 443 40.87 -5.39 -48.84
CA SER A 443 40.54 -4.33 -49.83
C SER A 443 41.60 -3.23 -49.86
N ASP A 444 42.07 -2.80 -48.70
CA ASP A 444 43.15 -1.78 -48.60
C ASP A 444 44.50 -2.28 -49.15
N ARG A 445 44.77 -3.59 -49.03
CA ARG A 445 45.94 -4.20 -49.63
C ARG A 445 45.87 -4.34 -51.19
N SER A 446 44.67 -4.48 -51.74
CA SER A 446 44.44 -4.52 -53.19
C SER A 446 44.51 -3.11 -53.83
N GLU A 447 44.10 -2.05 -53.13
CA GLU A 447 44.21 -0.67 -53.58
C GLU A 447 45.64 -0.16 -53.49
N SER A 448 46.41 -0.53 -52.44
CA SER A 448 47.85 -0.21 -52.32
C SER A 448 48.71 -0.83 -53.49
N LYS A 449 48.41 -2.07 -53.88
CA LYS A 449 49.07 -2.70 -55.02
C LYS A 449 48.69 -2.11 -56.39
N ARG A 450 47.52 -1.47 -56.48
CA ARG A 450 47.09 -0.79 -57.70
C ARG A 450 47.69 0.62 -57.87
N SER A 451 48.06 1.29 -56.78
CA SER A 451 48.76 2.58 -56.79
C SER A 451 50.28 2.48 -57.11
N GLU A 452 50.94 1.38 -56.75
CA GLU A 452 52.33 1.16 -57.03
C GLU A 452 52.61 0.79 -58.51
N SER A 453 51.66 0.24 -59.24
CA SER A 453 51.81 -0.09 -60.67
C SER A 453 51.64 1.08 -61.67
N LYS A 454 51.33 2.30 -61.15
CA LYS A 454 51.13 3.52 -61.95
C LYS A 454 52.23 4.59 -61.80
N LYS A 455 53.34 4.29 -61.14
CA LYS A 455 54.49 5.21 -60.92
C LYS A 455 55.80 4.77 -61.64
N SER A 456 55.78 4.40 -62.91
CA SER A 456 56.97 4.20 -63.70
C SER A 456 56.66 4.46 -65.18
N GLU A 457 56.51 5.71 -65.56
CA GLU A 457 56.81 6.18 -66.93
C GLU A 457 57.59 7.50 -66.84
N PRO A 458 58.74 7.65 -67.48
CA PRO A 458 59.55 8.88 -67.44
C PRO A 458 59.04 9.89 -68.47
N LYS A 459 58.91 11.14 -68.02
CA LYS A 459 58.64 12.30 -68.92
C LYS A 459 59.96 12.67 -69.66
N PRO A 460 59.87 13.01 -70.95
CA PRO A 460 61.00 13.51 -71.73
C PRO A 460 61.36 14.96 -71.39
N ASP A 461 62.64 15.28 -71.50
CA ASP A 461 63.25 16.60 -71.31
C ASP A 461 62.71 17.67 -72.27
N GLU A 462 62.43 18.87 -71.74
CA GLU A 462 62.24 20.10 -72.49
C GLU A 462 63.50 21.00 -72.33
N PRO A 463 63.94 21.68 -73.40
CA PRO A 463 65.21 22.37 -73.43
C PRO A 463 65.10 23.79 -72.85
N LYS A 464 66.18 24.22 -72.16
CA LYS A 464 66.45 25.58 -71.70
C LYS A 464 66.56 26.52 -72.91
N LYS A 465 65.87 27.67 -72.87
CA LYS A 465 66.27 28.88 -73.56
C LYS A 465 66.16 30.07 -72.64
N GLY A 466 67.19 30.79 -72.58
CA GLY A 466 67.34 32.22 -72.52
C GLY A 466 67.29 32.87 -71.16
#